data_361a96250c66326b501447ab0fd1e2f8
#
_entry.id   361a96250c66326b501447ab0fd1e2f8
#
_cell.length_a   1.000
_cell.length_b   1.000
_cell.length_c   1.000
_cell.angle_alpha   90.00
_cell.angle_beta   90.00
_cell.angle_gamma   90.00
#
_symmetry.space_group_name_H-M   'P 1'
#
loop_
_entity.id
_entity.type
_entity.pdbx_description
1 polymer ?
#
loop_
_entity_poly.entity_id
_entity_poly.type
_entity_poly.pdbx_seq_one_letter_code
_entity_poly.pdbx_strand_id
1 'polypeptide(L)'
;MAYIDTIYGGTLWLATWDPGKEEFDFQQTFDFASAGSGIPLNISFSEKGDLLYVTTGIPGHLNIFDISEDPRNPKLIKSIKTAEGAHHVVFSPDKRYAYVQNNLLNLPGLSDGSISVVDLEKGETIASIDTFKNQGLNPNCIIFLPEWSTGHGH
;
A
#
# COMPACT_ATOMS: atom_id res chain seq x y z
N MET A 1 -7.49 13.88 -11.53
CA MET A 1 -7.27 12.43 -11.70
C MET A 1 -7.27 11.76 -10.33
N ALA A 2 -7.76 10.51 -10.23
CA ALA A 2 -7.73 9.71 -9.02
C ALA A 2 -7.47 8.24 -9.37
N TYR A 3 -6.64 7.54 -8.59
CA TYR A 3 -6.52 6.09 -8.67
C TYR A 3 -7.59 5.41 -7.84
N ILE A 4 -8.08 4.30 -8.35
CA ILE A 4 -9.10 3.46 -7.72
C ILE A 4 -8.63 2.01 -7.84
N ASP A 5 -8.61 1.27 -6.74
CA ASP A 5 -8.41 -0.17 -6.76
C ASP A 5 -9.75 -0.92 -6.67
N THR A 6 -9.76 -2.15 -7.15
CA THR A 6 -10.94 -3.02 -7.07
C THR A 6 -10.55 -4.35 -6.46
N ILE A 7 -11.14 -4.67 -5.30
CA ILE A 7 -10.85 -5.91 -4.56
C ILE A 7 -11.14 -7.14 -5.41
N TYR A 8 -12.37 -7.28 -5.89
CA TYR A 8 -12.79 -8.49 -6.63
C TYR A 8 -12.24 -8.56 -8.06
N GLY A 9 -12.00 -7.40 -8.68
CA GLY A 9 -11.39 -7.34 -10.01
C GLY A 9 -9.88 -7.54 -9.99
N GLY A 10 -9.23 -7.29 -8.85
CA GLY A 10 -7.78 -7.33 -8.73
C GLY A 10 -7.08 -6.29 -9.61
N THR A 11 -7.69 -5.12 -9.82
CA THR A 11 -7.24 -4.15 -10.82
C THR A 11 -7.07 -2.75 -10.24
N LEU A 12 -6.20 -1.96 -10.88
CA LEU A 12 -5.99 -0.54 -10.64
C LEU A 12 -6.55 0.25 -11.81
N TRP A 13 -7.30 1.29 -11.49
CA TRP A 13 -7.94 2.19 -12.45
C TRP A 13 -7.51 3.63 -12.21
N LEU A 14 -7.51 4.41 -13.27
CA LEU A 14 -7.38 5.87 -13.22
C LEU A 14 -8.67 6.50 -13.68
N ALA A 15 -9.27 7.35 -12.83
CA ALA A 15 -10.38 8.22 -13.14
C ALA A 15 -9.85 9.60 -13.52
N THR A 16 -10.24 10.12 -14.68
CA THR A 16 -9.88 11.47 -15.14
C THR A 16 -11.15 12.28 -15.36
N TRP A 17 -11.26 13.42 -14.70
CA TRP A 17 -12.39 14.34 -14.91
C TRP A 17 -12.30 15.02 -16.27
N ASP A 18 -13.36 14.91 -17.08
CA ASP A 18 -13.54 15.66 -18.34
C ASP A 18 -14.51 16.82 -18.11
N PRO A 19 -14.02 18.06 -18.04
CA PRO A 19 -14.89 19.22 -17.80
C PRO A 19 -15.81 19.56 -18.98
N GLY A 20 -15.51 19.07 -20.18
CA GLY A 20 -16.32 19.28 -21.37
C GLY A 20 -17.56 18.40 -21.41
N LYS A 21 -17.47 17.22 -20.80
CA LYS A 21 -18.58 16.26 -20.69
C LYS A 21 -19.24 16.26 -19.31
N GLU A 22 -18.60 16.91 -18.31
CA GLU A 22 -18.99 16.86 -16.89
C GLU A 22 -19.10 15.43 -16.35
N GLU A 23 -18.16 14.56 -16.75
CA GLU A 23 -18.11 13.15 -16.35
C GLU A 23 -16.66 12.66 -16.10
N PHE A 24 -16.51 11.50 -15.48
CA PHE A 24 -15.21 10.82 -15.36
C PHE A 24 -15.03 9.82 -16.48
N ASP A 25 -13.88 9.90 -17.16
CA ASP A 25 -13.35 8.82 -17.99
C ASP A 25 -12.55 7.86 -17.11
N PHE A 26 -12.71 6.54 -17.31
CA PHE A 26 -12.04 5.50 -16.55
C PHE A 26 -11.12 4.67 -17.44
N GLN A 27 -9.89 4.48 -17.00
CA GLN A 27 -8.90 3.65 -17.67
C GLN A 27 -8.36 2.62 -16.68
N GLN A 28 -8.40 1.32 -17.03
CA GLN A 28 -7.66 0.31 -16.29
C GLN A 28 -6.17 0.49 -16.57
N THR A 29 -5.37 0.66 -15.51
CA THR A 29 -3.93 0.94 -15.62
C THR A 29 -3.06 -0.25 -15.20
N PHE A 30 -3.57 -1.16 -14.38
CA PHE A 30 -2.84 -2.35 -13.95
C PHE A 30 -3.77 -3.50 -13.57
N ASP A 31 -3.31 -4.74 -13.75
CA ASP A 31 -3.99 -5.97 -13.38
C ASP A 31 -3.09 -6.77 -12.43
N PHE A 32 -3.40 -6.73 -11.14
CA PHE A 32 -2.65 -7.43 -10.09
C PHE A 32 -2.83 -8.95 -10.20
N ALA A 33 -4.00 -9.41 -10.62
CA ALA A 33 -4.28 -10.83 -10.77
C ALA A 33 -3.37 -11.45 -11.84
N SER A 34 -3.22 -10.79 -12.99
CA SER A 34 -2.32 -11.26 -14.06
C SER A 34 -0.85 -11.19 -13.66
N ALA A 35 -0.48 -10.25 -12.79
CA ALA A 35 0.88 -10.10 -12.25
C ALA A 35 1.17 -11.06 -11.07
N GLY A 36 0.19 -11.86 -10.62
CA GLY A 36 0.35 -12.75 -9.47
C GLY A 36 0.48 -12.01 -8.13
N SER A 37 0.09 -10.74 -8.08
CA SER A 37 0.26 -9.85 -6.91
C SER A 37 -0.98 -9.75 -6.02
N GLY A 38 -2.05 -10.45 -6.37
CA GLY A 38 -3.20 -10.63 -5.50
C GLY A 38 -4.19 -9.47 -5.43
N ILE A 39 -4.90 -9.37 -4.32
CA ILE A 39 -6.03 -8.47 -4.10
C ILE A 39 -5.51 -7.11 -3.60
N PRO A 40 -5.68 -6.01 -4.35
CA PRO A 40 -5.28 -4.68 -3.87
C PRO A 40 -6.21 -4.20 -2.76
N LEU A 41 -5.65 -3.55 -1.74
CA LEU A 41 -6.38 -3.18 -0.52
C LEU A 41 -6.17 -1.73 -0.07
N ASN A 42 -5.06 -1.10 -0.43
CA ASN A 42 -4.78 0.28 -0.05
C ASN A 42 -3.85 0.96 -1.05
N ILE A 43 -4.11 2.23 -1.29
CA ILE A 43 -3.34 3.08 -2.19
C ILE A 43 -2.77 4.25 -1.39
N SER A 44 -1.49 4.56 -1.59
CA SER A 44 -0.86 5.78 -1.06
C SER A 44 0.19 6.33 -2.02
N PHE A 45 0.54 7.59 -1.85
CA PHE A 45 1.56 8.26 -2.67
C PHE A 45 2.82 8.54 -1.86
N SER A 46 3.94 8.65 -2.58
CA SER A 46 5.11 9.34 -2.05
C SER A 46 4.78 10.81 -1.79
N GLU A 47 5.54 11.46 -0.93
CA GLU A 47 5.37 12.88 -0.61
C GLU A 47 5.50 13.80 -1.84
N LYS A 48 6.33 13.41 -2.80
CA LYS A 48 6.51 14.12 -4.07
C LYS A 48 5.43 13.81 -5.11
N GLY A 49 4.64 12.76 -4.90
CA GLY A 49 3.65 12.29 -5.87
C GLY A 49 4.25 11.63 -7.12
N ASP A 50 5.51 11.19 -7.05
CA ASP A 50 6.24 10.50 -8.12
C ASP A 50 6.14 8.97 -8.05
N LEU A 51 5.80 8.43 -6.86
CA LEU A 51 5.59 7.02 -6.63
C LEU A 51 4.17 6.76 -6.11
N LEU A 52 3.62 5.64 -6.56
CA LEU A 52 2.37 5.08 -6.07
C LEU A 52 2.67 3.76 -5.37
N TYR A 53 2.16 3.61 -4.15
CA TYR A 53 2.26 2.39 -3.35
C TYR A 53 0.90 1.72 -3.28
N VAL A 54 0.86 0.43 -3.61
CA VAL A 54 -0.36 -0.37 -3.52
C VAL A 54 -0.08 -1.63 -2.73
N THR A 55 -0.79 -1.82 -1.62
CA THR A 55 -0.72 -3.07 -0.87
C THR A 55 -1.66 -4.10 -1.47
N THR A 56 -1.24 -5.38 -1.48
CA THR A 56 -2.08 -6.50 -1.88
C THR A 56 -2.13 -7.56 -0.79
N GLY A 57 -3.30 -8.16 -0.57
CA GLY A 57 -3.55 -8.99 0.61
C GLY A 57 -3.19 -10.46 0.45
N ILE A 58 -3.47 -11.10 -0.69
CA ILE A 58 -3.19 -12.52 -0.98
C ILE A 58 -2.69 -12.66 -2.42
N PRO A 59 -1.41 -12.97 -2.63
CA PRO A 59 -0.34 -12.94 -1.63
C PRO A 59 -0.06 -11.51 -1.12
N GLY A 60 0.48 -11.41 0.11
CA GLY A 60 0.80 -10.13 0.74
C GLY A 60 2.02 -9.46 0.10
N HIS A 61 1.82 -8.26 -0.47
CA HIS A 61 2.90 -7.46 -1.07
C HIS A 61 2.70 -5.96 -0.84
N LEU A 62 3.81 -5.23 -0.85
CA LEU A 62 3.87 -3.81 -1.11
C LEU A 62 4.38 -3.62 -2.53
N ASN A 63 3.52 -3.15 -3.43
CA ASN A 63 3.83 -2.87 -4.82
C ASN A 63 4.14 -1.39 -5.00
N ILE A 64 5.23 -1.08 -5.69
CA ILE A 64 5.73 0.28 -5.91
C ILE A 64 5.71 0.56 -7.41
N PHE A 65 5.00 1.61 -7.79
CA PHE A 65 4.92 2.06 -9.18
C PHE A 65 5.57 3.42 -9.32
N ASP A 66 6.32 3.60 -10.39
CA ASP A 66 6.75 4.92 -10.88
C ASP A 66 5.62 5.55 -11.71
N ILE A 67 5.21 6.75 -11.32
CA ILE A 67 4.19 7.55 -11.99
C ILE A 67 4.70 8.94 -12.36
N SER A 68 6.01 9.16 -12.26
CA SER A 68 6.66 10.46 -12.46
C SER A 68 6.54 10.97 -13.90
N GLU A 69 6.58 10.06 -14.88
CA GLU A 69 6.52 10.42 -16.31
C GLU A 69 5.07 10.56 -16.80
N ASP A 70 4.24 9.57 -16.48
CA ASP A 70 2.84 9.52 -16.92
C ASP A 70 1.99 8.75 -15.92
N PRO A 71 1.10 9.42 -15.17
CA PRO A 71 0.20 8.74 -14.23
C PRO A 71 -0.84 7.84 -14.91
N ARG A 72 -1.06 7.96 -16.23
CA ARG A 72 -1.95 7.06 -16.98
C ARG A 72 -1.32 5.71 -17.26
N ASN A 73 0.01 5.61 -17.11
CA ASN A 73 0.76 4.41 -17.41
C ASN A 73 1.75 4.08 -16.28
N PRO A 74 1.25 3.73 -15.07
CA PRO A 74 2.08 3.42 -13.91
C PRO A 74 2.99 2.23 -14.21
N LYS A 75 4.29 2.39 -13.97
CA LYS A 75 5.29 1.35 -14.18
C LYS A 75 5.58 0.64 -12.86
N LEU A 76 5.23 -0.63 -12.75
CA LEU A 76 5.60 -1.43 -11.58
C LEU A 76 7.13 -1.57 -11.54
N ILE A 77 7.77 -0.93 -10.56
CA ILE A 77 9.23 -0.98 -10.39
C ILE A 77 9.66 -2.00 -9.35
N LYS A 78 8.78 -2.31 -8.39
CA LYS A 78 9.07 -3.31 -7.35
C LYS A 78 7.81 -3.88 -6.74
N SER A 79 7.87 -5.19 -6.41
CA SER A 79 6.87 -5.87 -5.61
C SER A 79 7.60 -6.55 -4.45
N ILE A 80 7.34 -6.10 -3.21
CA ILE A 80 8.05 -6.55 -2.01
C ILE A 80 7.12 -7.43 -1.20
N LYS A 81 7.53 -8.68 -0.97
CA LYS A 81 6.72 -9.62 -0.19
C LYS A 81 6.58 -9.16 1.26
N THR A 82 5.35 -9.18 1.76
CA THR A 82 4.97 -8.95 3.16
C THR A 82 4.22 -10.17 3.71
N ALA A 83 3.62 -10.06 4.89
CA ALA A 83 2.71 -11.08 5.38
C ALA A 83 1.32 -10.95 4.72
N GLU A 84 0.50 -12.01 4.82
CA GLU A 84 -0.84 -12.06 4.26
C GLU A 84 -1.77 -11.04 4.94
N GLY A 85 -2.60 -10.40 4.13
CA GLY A 85 -3.49 -9.34 4.59
C GLY A 85 -2.84 -7.96 4.60
N ALA A 86 -1.77 -7.75 3.83
CA ALA A 86 -1.13 -6.44 3.71
C ALA A 86 -2.16 -5.38 3.29
N HIS A 87 -2.43 -4.44 4.20
CA HIS A 87 -3.49 -3.45 4.07
C HIS A 87 -2.93 -2.04 4.23
N HIS A 88 -3.01 -1.44 5.43
CA HIS A 88 -2.49 -0.09 5.62
C HIS A 88 -0.97 -0.04 5.61
N VAL A 89 -0.43 1.01 4.98
CA VAL A 89 1.00 1.31 4.96
C VAL A 89 1.27 2.73 5.44
N VAL A 90 2.30 2.88 6.26
CA VAL A 90 2.84 4.18 6.66
C VAL A 90 4.35 4.18 6.50
N PHE A 91 4.92 5.36 6.34
CA PHE A 91 6.35 5.53 6.04
C PHE A 91 7.05 6.24 7.19
N SER A 92 8.27 5.81 7.52
CA SER A 92 9.13 6.54 8.46
C SER A 92 9.36 7.98 7.98
N PRO A 93 9.65 8.93 8.89
CA PRO A 93 9.89 10.33 8.52
C PRO A 93 10.99 10.51 7.46
N ASP A 94 12.06 9.69 7.54
CA ASP A 94 13.18 9.67 6.59
C ASP A 94 12.84 8.94 5.27
N LYS A 95 11.61 8.39 5.15
CA LYS A 95 11.11 7.62 3.99
C LYS A 95 11.93 6.37 3.65
N ARG A 96 12.78 5.92 4.55
CA ARG A 96 13.58 4.71 4.38
C ARG A 96 12.79 3.44 4.63
N TYR A 97 11.86 3.47 5.58
CA TYR A 97 11.08 2.29 5.98
C TYR A 97 9.59 2.48 5.71
N ALA A 98 8.95 1.41 5.27
CA ALA A 98 7.51 1.27 5.27
C ALA A 98 7.08 0.23 6.31
N TYR A 99 6.00 0.53 7.00
CA TYR A 99 5.37 -0.36 7.98
C TYR A 99 4.01 -0.76 7.41
N VAL A 100 3.89 -2.04 7.07
CA VAL A 100 2.68 -2.59 6.45
C VAL A 100 1.92 -3.40 7.48
N GLN A 101 0.72 -2.96 7.80
CA GLN A 101 -0.19 -3.66 8.69
C GLN A 101 -0.87 -4.80 7.92
N ASN A 102 -0.80 -6.03 8.46
CA ASN A 102 -1.21 -7.26 7.77
C ASN A 102 -2.48 -7.83 8.39
N ASN A 103 -3.59 -7.13 8.22
CA ASN A 103 -4.92 -7.61 8.62
C ASN A 103 -6.02 -6.86 7.88
N LEU A 104 -6.96 -7.57 7.29
CA LEU A 104 -8.21 -7.05 6.76
C LEU A 104 -9.39 -7.71 7.46
N LEU A 105 -10.01 -6.99 8.41
CA LEU A 105 -11.27 -7.37 9.07
C LEU A 105 -11.28 -8.80 9.65
N ASN A 106 -10.14 -9.35 10.02
CA ASN A 106 -9.98 -10.73 10.49
C ASN A 106 -10.49 -11.80 9.50
N LEU A 107 -10.49 -11.47 8.22
CA LEU A 107 -10.91 -12.43 7.18
C LEU A 107 -9.88 -13.55 7.01
N PRO A 108 -10.31 -14.80 6.84
CA PRO A 108 -9.39 -15.92 6.61
C PRO A 108 -8.47 -15.68 5.42
N GLY A 109 -7.15 -15.90 5.60
CA GLY A 109 -6.12 -15.66 4.60
C GLY A 109 -5.74 -14.20 4.40
N LEU A 110 -6.43 -13.25 5.05
CA LEU A 110 -6.16 -11.80 5.01
C LEU A 110 -5.85 -11.23 6.39
N SER A 111 -5.41 -12.05 7.33
CA SER A 111 -5.27 -11.66 8.73
C SER A 111 -4.08 -12.36 9.39
N ASP A 112 -2.86 -12.07 8.92
CA ASP A 112 -1.66 -12.53 9.62
C ASP A 112 -1.55 -11.90 11.01
N GLY A 113 -1.95 -10.64 11.18
CA GLY A 113 -1.98 -9.92 12.47
C GLY A 113 -0.64 -9.28 12.85
N SER A 114 0.38 -9.38 12.01
CA SER A 114 1.67 -8.73 12.19
C SER A 114 1.74 -7.35 11.51
N ILE A 115 2.87 -6.65 11.74
CA ILE A 115 3.26 -5.48 10.97
C ILE A 115 4.60 -5.79 10.31
N SER A 116 4.65 -5.84 8.98
CA SER A 116 5.89 -6.02 8.22
C SER A 116 6.69 -4.71 8.19
N VAL A 117 7.99 -4.79 8.47
CA VAL A 117 8.93 -3.68 8.33
C VAL A 117 9.69 -3.85 7.02
N VAL A 118 9.48 -2.95 6.09
CA VAL A 118 10.08 -2.98 4.75
C VAL A 118 11.16 -1.92 4.66
N ASP A 119 12.39 -2.30 4.29
CA ASP A 119 13.46 -1.37 3.92
C ASP A 119 13.28 -1.03 2.43
N LEU A 120 12.85 0.19 2.14
CA LEU A 120 12.54 0.65 0.77
C LEU A 120 13.79 0.80 -0.09
N GLU A 121 14.94 1.11 0.51
CA GLU A 121 16.22 1.23 -0.20
C GLU A 121 16.70 -0.15 -0.66
N LYS A 122 16.69 -1.15 0.23
CA LYS A 122 17.01 -2.53 -0.11
C LYS A 122 15.92 -3.19 -0.92
N GLY A 123 14.66 -2.79 -0.70
CA GLY A 123 13.47 -3.34 -1.32
C GLY A 123 13.14 -4.75 -0.84
N GLU A 124 13.23 -4.96 0.45
CA GLU A 124 12.92 -6.22 1.11
C GLU A 124 12.26 -6.00 2.48
N THR A 125 11.49 -6.97 2.93
CA THR A 125 10.99 -7.03 4.30
C THR A 125 12.12 -7.50 5.21
N ILE A 126 12.48 -6.66 6.19
CA ILE A 126 13.62 -6.90 7.10
C ILE A 126 13.21 -7.38 8.49
N ALA A 127 11.96 -7.19 8.88
CA ALA A 127 11.45 -7.59 10.19
C ALA A 127 9.93 -7.76 10.19
N SER A 128 9.43 -8.45 11.21
CA SER A 128 8.01 -8.55 11.56
C SER A 128 7.81 -8.09 13.01
N ILE A 129 6.82 -7.25 13.24
CA ILE A 129 6.39 -6.85 14.57
C ILE A 129 5.15 -7.68 14.93
N ASP A 130 5.35 -8.68 15.78
CA ASP A 130 4.34 -9.68 16.11
C ASP A 130 3.66 -9.44 17.48
N THR A 131 3.92 -8.31 18.12
CA THR A 131 3.43 -8.01 19.48
C THR A 131 1.92 -8.16 19.58
N PHE A 132 1.17 -7.59 18.65
CA PHE A 132 -0.29 -7.67 18.63
C PHE A 132 -0.77 -9.09 18.30
N LYS A 133 -0.19 -9.69 17.27
CA LYS A 133 -0.46 -11.07 16.84
C LYS A 133 -0.29 -12.06 17.99
N ASN A 134 0.81 -11.96 18.75
CA ASN A 134 1.13 -12.84 19.87
C ASN A 134 0.17 -12.68 21.07
N GLN A 135 -0.55 -11.56 21.13
CA GLN A 135 -1.58 -11.29 22.13
C GLN A 135 -3.01 -11.60 21.64
N GLY A 136 -3.13 -12.13 20.43
CA GLY A 136 -4.43 -12.37 19.78
C GLY A 136 -5.16 -11.07 19.38
N LEU A 137 -4.42 -9.96 19.31
CA LEU A 137 -4.93 -8.66 18.89
C LEU A 137 -4.51 -8.43 17.42
N ASN A 138 -5.49 -8.13 16.57
CA ASN A 138 -5.21 -7.88 15.17
C ASN A 138 -5.25 -6.37 14.90
N PRO A 139 -4.11 -5.74 14.53
CA PRO A 139 -4.10 -4.32 14.20
C PRO A 139 -4.97 -4.08 12.96
N ASN A 140 -5.80 -3.04 12.98
CA ASN A 140 -6.66 -2.70 11.85
C ASN A 140 -6.15 -1.50 11.04
N CYS A 141 -5.50 -0.57 11.71
CA CYS A 141 -4.94 0.64 11.09
C CYS A 141 -3.63 1.02 11.78
N ILE A 142 -2.77 1.68 11.05
CA ILE A 142 -1.52 2.23 11.55
C ILE A 142 -1.34 3.65 11.04
N ILE A 143 -0.87 4.55 11.88
CA ILE A 143 -0.53 5.93 11.53
C ILE A 143 0.65 6.40 12.39
N PHE A 144 1.57 7.15 11.80
CA PHE A 144 2.59 7.83 12.57
C PHE A 144 2.06 9.15 13.14
N LEU A 145 2.49 9.46 14.36
CA LEU A 145 2.23 10.76 14.95
C LEU A 145 2.99 11.85 14.17
N PRO A 146 2.42 13.05 14.02
CA PRO A 146 3.16 14.20 13.48
C PRO A 146 4.42 14.51 14.31
N GLU A 147 5.45 15.05 13.68
CA GLU A 147 6.73 15.35 14.34
C GLU A 147 6.60 16.21 15.59
N TRP A 148 5.66 17.16 15.62
CA TRP A 148 5.41 18.02 16.77
C TRP A 148 4.94 17.23 18.01
N SER A 149 4.36 16.04 17.82
CA SER A 149 3.88 15.19 18.93
C SER A 149 4.97 14.26 19.46
N THR A 150 6.09 14.13 18.76
CA THR A 150 7.25 13.36 19.21
C THR A 150 8.13 14.15 20.17
N GLY A 151 7.53 15.04 20.95
CA GLY A 151 8.10 15.85 22.01
C GLY A 151 9.62 15.82 22.09
N HIS A 152 10.28 16.83 21.60
CA HIS A 152 11.64 17.08 22.03
C HIS A 152 11.59 17.42 23.52
N GLY A 153 11.61 16.35 24.35
CA GLY A 153 11.95 16.51 25.75
C GLY A 153 13.39 17.00 25.81
N HIS A 154 13.54 18.26 26.08
CA HIS A 154 14.81 18.85 26.54
C HIS A 154 14.97 18.58 28.02
#